data_245b7a48ab54983d06560b3ebf48d186
#
_entry.id   245b7a48ab54983d06560b3ebf48d186
#
_cell.length_a   1.000
_cell.length_b   1.000
_cell.length_c   1.000
_cell.angle_alpha   90.00
_cell.angle_beta   90.00
_cell.angle_gamma   90.00
#
_symmetry.space_group_name_H-M   'P 1'
#
loop_
_entity.id
_entity.type
_entity.pdbx_description
1 polymer ?
#
loop_
_entity_poly.entity_id
_entity_poly.type
_entity_poly.pdbx_seq_one_letter_code
_entity_poly.pdbx_strand_id
1 'polypeptide(L)'
;DRSPSRGLGDVYKRQGQYSPWGHYGASKLANILFTLELERRRIINGWPITPVVAHPGWSATHLFKQKNGVAQMVSDAIGRVFAQSAERGALPQLCAATIPYIVGGSYLGPRGIGEMRGTPTFVYPKAMAYDQVLAKNLWTVSEELTGVKWEN
;
A
#
# COMPACT_ATOMS: atom_id res chain seq x y z
N ASP A 1 -7.54 -14.96 27.63
CA ASP A 1 -7.12 -15.36 26.27
C ASP A 1 -7.33 -14.18 25.31
N ARG A 2 -6.30 -13.35 25.18
CA ARG A 2 -6.29 -12.22 24.25
C ARG A 2 -5.38 -12.58 23.09
N SER A 3 -5.92 -13.38 22.16
CA SER A 3 -5.22 -13.68 20.92
C SER A 3 -4.90 -12.38 20.15
N PRO A 4 -3.64 -12.15 19.73
CA PRO A 4 -3.22 -10.97 18.95
C PRO A 4 -3.93 -10.85 17.60
N SER A 5 -4.59 -11.89 17.15
CA SER A 5 -5.32 -11.95 15.88
C SER A 5 -6.63 -11.13 15.84
N ARG A 6 -7.08 -10.51 16.94
CA ARG A 6 -8.38 -9.84 16.98
C ARG A 6 -8.48 -8.60 16.08
N GLY A 7 -7.41 -7.85 15.86
CA GLY A 7 -7.44 -6.68 14.98
C GLY A 7 -7.43 -7.03 13.49
N LEU A 8 -6.63 -7.99 13.08
CA LEU A 8 -6.66 -8.57 11.74
C LEU A 8 -7.81 -9.58 11.60
N GLY A 9 -8.20 -10.26 12.68
CA GLY A 9 -9.29 -11.22 12.72
C GLY A 9 -10.66 -10.61 12.37
N ASP A 10 -10.91 -9.33 12.61
CA ASP A 10 -12.13 -8.67 12.14
C ASP A 10 -12.11 -8.43 10.61
N VAL A 11 -10.95 -8.29 10.01
CA VAL A 11 -10.79 -8.32 8.55
C VAL A 11 -10.97 -9.76 8.03
N TYR A 12 -10.51 -10.77 8.75
CA TYR A 12 -10.67 -12.19 8.40
C TYR A 12 -12.03 -12.79 8.80
N LYS A 13 -12.69 -12.29 9.85
CA LYS A 13 -14.03 -12.76 10.27
C LYS A 13 -15.14 -12.45 9.27
N ARG A 14 -14.89 -11.64 8.27
CA ARG A 14 -15.77 -11.49 7.11
C ARG A 14 -15.55 -12.55 6.03
N GLN A 15 -15.04 -13.72 6.38
CA GLN A 15 -14.90 -14.87 5.46
C GLN A 15 -16.22 -15.38 4.86
N GLY A 16 -17.37 -14.84 5.29
CA GLY A 16 -18.68 -15.07 4.65
C GLY A 16 -18.98 -14.18 3.45
N GLN A 17 -18.23 -13.09 3.23
CA GLN A 17 -18.43 -12.19 2.09
C GLN A 17 -17.06 -11.82 1.49
N TYR A 18 -16.59 -12.65 0.56
CA TYR A 18 -15.40 -12.34 -0.22
C TYR A 18 -15.65 -11.09 -1.07
N SER A 19 -14.98 -10.00 -0.73
CA SER A 19 -14.95 -8.77 -1.53
C SER A 19 -13.54 -8.59 -2.11
N PRO A 20 -13.35 -8.81 -3.42
CA PRO A 20 -12.03 -8.63 -4.05
C PRO A 20 -11.43 -7.24 -3.78
N TRP A 21 -12.26 -6.21 -3.82
CA TRP A 21 -11.86 -4.83 -3.55
C TRP A 21 -11.48 -4.59 -2.09
N GLY A 22 -12.22 -5.21 -1.16
CA GLY A 22 -11.91 -5.15 0.27
C GLY A 22 -10.55 -5.78 0.58
N HIS A 23 -10.28 -6.96 0.05
CA HIS A 23 -8.99 -7.65 0.23
C HIS A 23 -7.84 -6.91 -0.43
N TYR A 24 -8.05 -6.38 -1.64
CA TYR A 24 -7.06 -5.54 -2.30
C TYR A 24 -6.73 -4.29 -1.47
N GLY A 25 -7.75 -3.55 -1.02
CA GLY A 25 -7.56 -2.38 -0.16
C GLY A 25 -6.84 -2.71 1.14
N ALA A 26 -7.19 -3.83 1.79
CA ALA A 26 -6.54 -4.31 3.00
C ALA A 26 -5.05 -4.64 2.76
N SER A 27 -4.72 -5.29 1.63
CA SER A 27 -3.33 -5.59 1.29
C SER A 27 -2.49 -4.33 1.05
N LYS A 28 -3.08 -3.29 0.44
CA LYS A 28 -2.40 -2.01 0.24
C LYS A 28 -2.24 -1.22 1.54
N LEU A 29 -3.24 -1.26 2.40
CA LEU A 29 -3.13 -0.69 3.75
C LEU A 29 -2.03 -1.39 4.56
N ALA A 30 -1.93 -2.71 4.48
CA ALA A 30 -0.87 -3.47 5.14
C ALA A 30 0.53 -3.03 4.72
N ASN A 31 0.76 -2.74 3.43
CA ASN A 31 2.04 -2.21 2.96
C ASN A 31 2.38 -0.86 3.59
N ILE A 32 1.39 0.03 3.76
CA ILE A 32 1.62 1.34 4.38
C ILE A 32 1.89 1.17 5.88
N LEU A 33 1.08 0.39 6.59
CA LEU A 33 1.26 0.08 8.01
C LEU A 33 2.64 -0.52 8.28
N PHE A 34 3.07 -1.48 7.46
CA PHE A 34 4.38 -2.10 7.56
C PHE A 34 5.51 -1.07 7.39
N THR A 35 5.41 -0.20 6.39
CA THR A 35 6.44 0.82 6.13
C THR A 35 6.53 1.83 7.28
N LEU A 36 5.39 2.28 7.82
CA LEU A 36 5.39 3.22 8.94
C LEU A 36 5.90 2.57 10.24
N GLU A 37 5.61 1.30 10.48
CA GLU A 37 6.17 0.57 11.63
C GLU A 37 7.67 0.32 11.46
N LEU A 38 8.13 0.01 10.24
CA LEU A 38 9.55 -0.14 9.92
C LEU A 38 10.29 1.18 10.17
N GLU A 39 9.72 2.31 9.77
CA GLU A 39 10.30 3.62 10.05
C GLU A 39 10.39 3.91 11.55
N ARG A 40 9.36 3.61 12.31
CA ARG A 40 9.34 3.75 13.76
C ARG A 40 10.46 2.91 14.41
N ARG A 41 10.61 1.67 13.99
CA ARG A 41 11.66 0.75 14.47
C ARG A 41 13.06 1.22 14.06
N ARG A 42 13.20 1.67 12.80
CA ARG A 42 14.45 2.25 12.31
C ARG A 42 14.95 3.39 13.19
N ILE A 43 14.06 4.32 13.56
CA ILE A 43 14.41 5.45 14.41
C ILE A 43 14.89 4.96 15.79
N ILE A 44 14.19 3.99 16.38
CA ILE A 44 14.53 3.45 17.69
C ILE A 44 15.88 2.74 17.68
N ASN A 45 16.14 1.95 16.64
CA ASN A 45 17.32 1.06 16.56
C ASN A 45 18.49 1.68 15.78
N GLY A 46 18.33 2.86 15.20
CA GLY A 46 19.39 3.52 14.42
C GLY A 46 19.74 2.81 13.10
N TRP A 47 18.80 2.07 12.51
CA TRP A 47 19.08 1.32 11.27
C TRP A 47 19.37 2.26 10.08
N PRO A 48 20.38 1.97 9.25
CA PRO A 48 20.78 2.81 8.13
C PRO A 48 19.91 2.58 6.87
N ILE A 49 18.59 2.63 7.03
CA ILE A 49 17.61 2.46 5.97
C ILE A 49 16.63 3.64 5.95
N THR A 50 15.96 3.87 4.85
CA THR A 50 14.91 4.91 4.74
C THR A 50 13.65 4.30 4.12
N PRO A 51 12.73 3.76 4.94
CA PRO A 51 11.49 3.19 4.44
C PRO A 51 10.59 4.26 3.86
N VAL A 52 10.12 4.05 2.63
CA VAL A 52 9.18 4.96 1.96
C VAL A 52 8.12 4.16 1.23
N VAL A 53 6.95 4.77 1.05
CA VAL A 53 5.83 4.19 0.29
C VAL A 53 5.65 4.94 -1.01
N ALA A 54 5.36 4.23 -2.08
CA ALA A 54 4.95 4.83 -3.33
C ALA A 54 3.84 4.02 -4.00
N HIS A 55 2.91 4.71 -4.66
CA HIS A 55 1.91 4.05 -5.48
C HIS A 55 1.81 4.70 -6.87
N PRO A 56 1.52 3.89 -7.90
CA PRO A 56 1.49 4.35 -9.28
C PRO A 56 0.23 5.13 -9.65
N GLY A 57 -0.71 5.32 -8.73
CA GLY A 57 -2.05 5.74 -9.09
C GLY A 57 -2.79 4.67 -9.88
N TRP A 58 -3.71 5.10 -10.74
CA TRP A 58 -4.40 4.21 -11.66
C TRP A 58 -3.60 4.08 -12.97
N SER A 59 -2.75 3.08 -13.05
CA SER A 59 -2.02 2.76 -14.28
C SER A 59 -2.73 1.65 -15.05
N ALA A 60 -2.64 1.71 -16.39
CA ALA A 60 -3.18 0.70 -17.30
C ALA A 60 -2.34 -0.59 -17.21
N THR A 61 -2.40 -1.28 -16.08
CA THR A 61 -1.84 -2.61 -15.92
C THR A 61 -2.93 -3.64 -16.11
N HIS A 62 -2.59 -4.82 -16.64
CA HIS A 62 -3.52 -5.92 -16.89
C HIS A 62 -4.18 -6.52 -15.62
N LEU A 63 -4.11 -5.80 -14.49
CA LEU A 63 -4.57 -6.28 -13.19
C LEU A 63 -6.09 -6.55 -13.12
N PHE A 64 -6.88 -5.94 -14.03
CA PHE A 64 -8.34 -5.99 -14.04
C PHE A 64 -8.94 -6.66 -15.27
N LYS A 65 -8.20 -7.51 -15.98
CA LYS A 65 -8.79 -8.32 -17.06
C LYS A 65 -9.77 -9.33 -16.46
N GLN A 66 -11.03 -8.92 -16.32
CA GLN A 66 -12.13 -9.88 -16.16
C GLN A 66 -12.43 -10.53 -17.50
N LYS A 67 -12.69 -11.83 -17.48
CA LYS A 67 -13.03 -12.60 -18.68
C LYS A 67 -14.44 -12.21 -19.13
N ASN A 68 -14.53 -11.58 -20.32
CA ASN A 68 -15.70 -11.46 -21.20
C ASN A 68 -16.94 -10.67 -20.74
N GLY A 69 -17.38 -9.71 -21.55
CA GLY A 69 -18.68 -9.04 -21.52
C GLY A 69 -18.65 -7.53 -21.76
N VAL A 70 -19.81 -6.92 -21.87
CA VAL A 70 -20.02 -5.48 -22.03
C VAL A 70 -19.35 -4.70 -20.88
N ALA A 71 -19.34 -5.25 -19.66
CA ALA A 71 -18.64 -4.69 -18.51
C ALA A 71 -17.12 -4.54 -18.75
N GLN A 72 -16.51 -5.44 -19.51
CA GLN A 72 -15.11 -5.34 -19.89
C GLN A 72 -14.86 -4.16 -20.82
N MET A 73 -15.73 -3.96 -21.83
CA MET A 73 -15.59 -2.84 -22.78
C MET A 73 -15.72 -1.49 -22.07
N VAL A 74 -16.65 -1.37 -21.12
CA VAL A 74 -16.84 -0.16 -20.30
C VAL A 74 -15.63 0.06 -19.39
N SER A 75 -15.13 -0.99 -18.75
CA SER A 75 -13.93 -0.94 -17.90
C SER A 75 -12.69 -0.55 -18.70
N ASP A 76 -12.53 -1.09 -19.90
CA ASP A 76 -11.40 -0.76 -20.79
C ASP A 76 -11.50 0.68 -21.31
N ALA A 77 -12.70 1.17 -21.62
CA ALA A 77 -12.92 2.55 -22.05
C ALA A 77 -12.61 3.55 -20.90
N ILE A 78 -13.09 3.27 -19.69
CA ILE A 78 -12.78 4.04 -18.48
C ILE A 78 -11.28 3.96 -18.18
N GLY A 79 -10.70 2.77 -18.26
CA GLY A 79 -9.26 2.57 -18.07
C GLY A 79 -8.41 3.40 -19.04
N ARG A 80 -8.80 3.49 -20.32
CA ARG A 80 -8.08 4.30 -21.32
C ARG A 80 -8.14 5.81 -21.05
N VAL A 81 -9.23 6.29 -20.44
CA VAL A 81 -9.41 7.72 -20.13
C VAL A 81 -8.72 8.11 -18.84
N PHE A 82 -8.75 7.25 -17.84
CA PHE A 82 -8.29 7.57 -16.47
C PHE A 82 -6.94 6.96 -16.12
N ALA A 83 -6.54 5.85 -16.75
CA ALA A 83 -5.24 5.25 -16.51
C ALA A 83 -4.12 6.07 -17.16
N GLN A 84 -3.02 6.19 -16.46
CA GLN A 84 -1.78 6.73 -17.02
C GLN A 84 -0.94 5.60 -17.65
N SER A 85 0.04 5.98 -18.51
CA SER A 85 0.97 5.00 -19.06
C SER A 85 1.83 4.34 -17.96
N ALA A 86 2.41 3.18 -18.26
CA ALA A 86 3.26 2.46 -17.32
C ALA A 86 4.48 3.30 -16.88
N GLU A 87 5.06 4.08 -17.83
CA GLU A 87 6.18 4.97 -17.54
C GLU A 87 5.78 6.05 -16.53
N ARG A 88 4.62 6.67 -16.72
CA ARG A 88 4.09 7.65 -15.75
C ARG A 88 3.73 7.02 -14.41
N GLY A 89 3.20 5.81 -14.43
CA GLY A 89 2.91 5.04 -13.22
C GLY A 89 4.16 4.68 -12.41
N ALA A 90 5.32 4.55 -13.06
CA ALA A 90 6.60 4.27 -12.39
C ALA A 90 7.24 5.51 -11.72
N LEU A 91 6.81 6.73 -12.10
CA LEU A 91 7.45 7.94 -11.59
C LEU A 91 7.42 8.11 -10.07
N PRO A 92 6.32 7.82 -9.33
CA PRO A 92 6.35 7.91 -7.88
C PRO A 92 7.39 6.99 -7.24
N GLN A 93 7.55 5.76 -7.76
CA GLN A 93 8.56 4.81 -7.27
C GLN A 93 9.98 5.28 -7.58
N LEU A 94 10.21 5.81 -8.79
CA LEU A 94 11.49 6.39 -9.16
C LEU A 94 11.82 7.59 -8.26
N CYS A 95 10.86 8.48 -8.02
CA CYS A 95 11.04 9.59 -7.09
C CYS A 95 11.37 9.10 -5.69
N ALA A 96 10.65 8.11 -5.17
CA ALA A 96 10.92 7.53 -3.86
C ALA A 96 12.35 6.98 -3.74
N ALA A 97 12.88 6.41 -4.82
CA ALA A 97 14.22 5.83 -4.86
C ALA A 97 15.34 6.86 -5.09
N THR A 98 15.04 8.03 -5.65
CA THR A 98 16.07 8.97 -6.16
C THR A 98 16.05 10.34 -5.52
N ILE A 99 14.99 10.72 -4.78
CA ILE A 99 14.97 12.03 -4.09
C ILE A 99 16.04 12.03 -3.00
N PRO A 100 17.01 12.93 -3.06
CA PRO A 100 18.00 13.08 -2.00
C PRO A 100 17.36 13.43 -0.67
N TYR A 101 17.83 12.81 0.42
CA TYR A 101 17.40 13.10 1.78
C TYR A 101 15.87 12.96 2.01
N ILE A 102 15.22 12.05 1.29
CA ILE A 102 13.81 11.76 1.51
C ILE A 102 13.58 11.33 2.97
N VAL A 103 12.54 11.87 3.58
CA VAL A 103 12.20 11.53 4.97
C VAL A 103 11.56 10.15 5.02
N GLY A 104 12.03 9.31 5.94
CA GLY A 104 11.43 7.98 6.16
C GLY A 104 9.95 8.09 6.54
N GLY A 105 9.15 7.13 6.16
CA GLY A 105 7.70 7.16 6.30
C GLY A 105 6.98 8.02 5.25
N SER A 106 7.71 8.69 4.35
CA SER A 106 7.09 9.45 3.26
C SER A 106 6.25 8.55 2.35
N TYR A 107 5.14 9.11 1.85
CA TYR A 107 4.27 8.44 0.89
C TYR A 107 4.16 9.27 -0.39
N LEU A 108 4.51 8.68 -1.52
CA LEU A 108 4.48 9.33 -2.83
C LEU A 108 3.39 8.73 -3.71
N GLY A 109 2.68 9.60 -4.39
CA GLY A 109 1.65 9.24 -5.36
C GLY A 109 1.47 10.31 -6.41
N PRO A 110 0.58 10.12 -7.38
CA PRO A 110 0.24 11.13 -8.37
C PRO A 110 -0.53 12.30 -7.76
N ARG A 111 -0.24 13.50 -8.21
CA ARG A 111 -0.86 14.75 -7.71
C ARG A 111 -2.34 14.95 -8.09
N GLY A 112 -2.82 14.23 -9.12
CA GLY A 112 -4.16 14.47 -9.68
C GLY A 112 -5.30 14.06 -8.76
N ILE A 113 -6.53 14.31 -9.21
CA ILE A 113 -7.75 14.02 -8.45
C ILE A 113 -7.80 12.55 -8.04
N GLY A 114 -8.00 12.31 -6.74
CA GLY A 114 -8.02 10.97 -6.17
C GLY A 114 -6.71 10.19 -6.34
N GLU A 115 -5.61 10.89 -6.57
CA GLU A 115 -4.29 10.27 -6.76
C GLU A 115 -4.25 9.24 -7.92
N MET A 116 -5.14 9.40 -8.89
CA MET A 116 -5.27 8.45 -9.99
C MET A 116 -4.18 8.62 -11.05
N ARG A 117 -3.78 9.87 -11.34
CA ARG A 117 -2.77 10.21 -12.36
C ARG A 117 -2.11 11.56 -12.08
N GLY A 118 -0.98 11.82 -12.70
CA GLY A 118 -0.29 13.12 -12.61
C GLY A 118 1.19 12.96 -12.26
N THR A 119 1.83 14.10 -12.00
CA THR A 119 3.22 14.14 -11.55
C THR A 119 3.33 13.61 -10.12
N PRO A 120 4.45 12.98 -9.74
CA PRO A 120 4.70 12.55 -8.37
C PRO A 120 4.62 13.71 -7.37
N THR A 121 4.03 13.43 -6.23
CA THR A 121 4.00 14.36 -5.09
C THR A 121 3.94 13.57 -3.79
N PHE A 122 4.20 14.24 -2.66
CA PHE A 122 3.90 13.68 -1.36
C PHE A 122 2.38 13.66 -1.13
N VAL A 123 1.87 12.51 -0.71
CA VAL A 123 0.47 12.27 -0.41
C VAL A 123 0.32 11.74 1.02
N TYR A 124 -0.91 11.76 1.54
CA TYR A 124 -1.18 11.31 2.91
C TYR A 124 -2.11 10.11 2.90
N PRO A 125 -1.74 9.02 3.56
CA PRO A 125 -2.62 7.88 3.70
C PRO A 125 -3.83 8.21 4.59
N LYS A 126 -4.87 7.40 4.49
CA LYS A 126 -6.05 7.53 5.37
C LYS A 126 -5.66 7.31 6.84
N ALA A 127 -6.42 7.90 7.76
CA ALA A 127 -6.17 7.86 9.20
C ALA A 127 -5.87 6.46 9.77
N MET A 128 -6.52 5.43 9.24
CA MET A 128 -6.29 4.03 9.64
C MET A 128 -4.84 3.55 9.43
N ALA A 129 -4.09 4.14 8.49
CA ALA A 129 -2.69 3.80 8.25
C ALA A 129 -1.76 4.26 9.39
N TYR A 130 -2.22 5.16 10.23
CA TYR A 130 -1.48 5.65 11.40
C TYR A 130 -1.82 4.88 12.70
N ASP A 131 -2.64 3.85 12.61
CA ASP A 131 -2.96 2.99 13.77
C ASP A 131 -1.73 2.15 14.15
N GLN A 132 -1.06 2.57 15.21
CA GLN A 132 0.15 1.91 15.71
C GLN A 132 -0.12 0.52 16.28
N VAL A 133 -1.30 0.27 16.82
CA VAL A 133 -1.67 -1.06 17.34
C VAL A 133 -1.81 -2.03 16.19
N LEU A 134 -2.50 -1.60 15.13
CA LEU A 134 -2.67 -2.41 13.92
C LEU A 134 -1.31 -2.66 13.22
N ALA A 135 -0.45 -1.64 13.17
CA ALA A 135 0.89 -1.75 12.58
C ALA A 135 1.78 -2.74 13.34
N LYS A 136 1.81 -2.67 14.68
CA LYS A 136 2.55 -3.61 15.52
C LYS A 136 2.03 -5.04 15.40
N ASN A 137 0.71 -5.22 15.36
CA ASN A 137 0.12 -6.55 15.19
C ASN A 137 0.47 -7.15 13.82
N LEU A 138 0.41 -6.33 12.77
CA LEU A 138 0.83 -6.74 11.43
C LEU A 138 2.30 -7.18 11.41
N TRP A 139 3.17 -6.43 12.08
CA TRP A 139 4.59 -6.76 12.18
C TRP A 139 4.79 -8.11 12.85
N THR A 140 4.20 -8.33 14.03
CA THR A 140 4.31 -9.60 14.77
C THR A 140 3.82 -10.79 13.95
N VAL A 141 2.65 -10.66 13.31
CA VAL A 141 2.11 -11.72 12.43
C VAL A 141 3.03 -11.97 11.23
N SER A 142 3.64 -10.92 10.68
CA SER A 142 4.58 -11.07 9.56
C SER A 142 5.83 -11.85 9.99
N GLU A 143 6.38 -11.57 11.17
CA GLU A 143 7.51 -12.32 11.73
C GLU A 143 7.15 -13.78 11.99
N GLU A 144 5.96 -14.04 12.54
CA GLU A 144 5.47 -15.40 12.80
C GLU A 144 5.30 -16.21 11.51
N LEU A 145 4.68 -15.61 10.47
CA LEU A 145 4.40 -16.30 9.21
C LEU A 145 5.65 -16.54 8.36
N THR A 146 6.62 -15.65 8.43
CA THR A 146 7.86 -15.76 7.63
C THR A 146 8.98 -16.49 8.35
N GLY A 147 8.92 -16.56 9.66
CA GLY A 147 10.03 -17.04 10.51
C GLY A 147 11.21 -16.06 10.57
N VAL A 148 11.12 -14.90 9.91
CA VAL A 148 12.16 -13.86 9.90
C VAL A 148 11.91 -12.90 11.04
N LYS A 149 12.90 -12.74 11.90
CA LYS A 149 12.91 -11.73 12.96
C LYS A 149 13.94 -10.67 12.64
N TRP A 150 13.57 -9.42 12.84
CA TRP A 150 14.53 -8.32 12.79
C TRP A 150 15.24 -8.24 14.15
N GLU A 151 16.52 -8.58 14.15
CA GLU A 151 17.34 -8.44 15.36
C GLU A 151 17.54 -6.95 15.69
N ASN A 152 17.42 -6.66 16.98
CA ASN A 152 17.65 -5.32 17.53
C ASN A 152 19.14 -5.00 17.55
#